data_15f17183aad95d2d64270e093b94c3f0
#
_entry.id   15f17183aad95d2d64270e093b94c3f0
#
_cell.length_a   1.000
_cell.length_b   1.000
_cell.length_c   1.000
_cell.angle_alpha   90.00
_cell.angle_beta   90.00
_cell.angle_gamma   90.00
#
_symmetry.space_group_name_H-M   'P 1'
#
loop_
_entity.id
_entity.type
_entity.pdbx_description
1 polymer ?
#
loop_
_entity_poly.entity_id
_entity_poly.type
_entity_poly.pdbx_seq_one_letter_code
_entity_poly.pdbx_strand_id
1 'polypeptide(L)'
;VVVKNSITFAPIMETILILDFGSQYTQLIARRIRELNVYSQIVPYNKIPVLDDSIKGIILSGSPFSVRDANALHTDLSQIVGKKPILGICYGAQYVAQYYGGVVEQSDKREYGKAKIANLFRRDPLFKGIKKGSQVWMSHADSVKTLPNGFELLADTDSIPVAAYKKKAQRGETPLYCLQFHPEVTHSLDGATILGNFVLNIAGCKGSWTPTAFAEQSIDALRKQIGSENVLLGLSGGVDSSVAALLLHRAVGKQLHCVFIDNGLLRKDEFEEVLTSYKGLGLNVIGINAKNNFYEALSGVTDPEKKRKAIGRVFIEVFEAEAKKLEGIQWLGQGTIYPDVIESISVHGPSVTIKSHHNVGGLPEKLNLKIIEPLRMLFKDEVRRVGKALALPENILYRHPFPGPGLGIRILGDITPEKVVILQNADAIFISKLKSHGLYDQVWQAGTMLLPVQSVGVMGDERTYERTIALRAVTSTDGMTADWSRLPYDFLAEVSTDIINQVRGVNRVVYDISTKPPATIEWE
;
A
#
# COMPACT_ATOMS: atom_id res chain seq x y z
N VAL A 1 15.90 8.98 18.61
CA VAL A 1 14.99 10.10 18.90
C VAL A 1 13.67 9.51 19.32
N VAL A 2 13.28 9.76 20.56
CA VAL A 2 12.06 9.24 21.20
C VAL A 2 10.87 9.97 20.58
N VAL A 3 10.06 9.25 19.78
CA VAL A 3 8.73 9.74 19.38
C VAL A 3 7.86 9.73 20.65
N LYS A 4 7.78 10.86 21.33
CA LYS A 4 6.85 11.06 22.45
C LYS A 4 5.45 11.24 21.90
N ASN A 5 4.59 10.31 22.30
CA ASN A 5 3.12 10.41 22.39
C ASN A 5 2.33 10.74 21.12
N SER A 6 2.17 9.80 20.23
CA SER A 6 0.91 9.66 19.51
C SER A 6 -0.05 8.86 20.41
N ILE A 7 -0.86 9.54 21.19
CA ILE A 7 -1.98 8.89 21.90
C ILE A 7 -3.01 8.54 20.83
N THR A 8 -2.98 7.32 20.35
CA THR A 8 -4.01 6.74 19.50
C THR A 8 -5.20 6.40 20.39
N PHE A 9 -6.22 7.25 20.42
CA PHE A 9 -7.54 6.82 20.88
C PHE A 9 -8.15 5.92 19.80
N ALA A 10 -7.75 4.64 19.82
CA ALA A 10 -8.53 3.62 19.16
C ALA A 10 -9.75 3.34 20.06
N PRO A 11 -10.99 3.37 19.52
CA PRO A 11 -12.10 2.72 20.21
C PRO A 11 -11.73 1.27 20.45
N ILE A 12 -12.41 0.56 21.37
CA ILE A 12 -12.19 -0.86 21.64
C ILE A 12 -12.52 -1.63 20.35
N MET A 13 -11.58 -1.67 19.43
CA MET A 13 -11.71 -2.38 18.16
C MET A 13 -11.27 -3.81 18.33
N GLU A 14 -12.16 -4.75 17.97
CA GLU A 14 -11.79 -6.15 17.92
C GLU A 14 -10.59 -6.32 16.99
N THR A 15 -9.45 -6.70 17.55
CA THR A 15 -8.15 -6.71 16.88
C THR A 15 -7.60 -8.12 16.79
N ILE A 16 -7.13 -8.50 15.62
CA ILE A 16 -6.22 -9.64 15.43
C ILE A 16 -4.79 -9.11 15.42
N LEU A 17 -4.01 -9.52 16.40
CA LEU A 17 -2.60 -9.17 16.50
C LEU A 17 -1.77 -10.11 15.63
N ILE A 18 -0.88 -9.56 14.79
CA ILE A 18 0.01 -10.34 13.94
C ILE A 18 1.44 -10.08 14.39
N LEU A 19 2.11 -11.13 14.86
CA LEU A 19 3.52 -11.10 15.19
C LEU A 19 4.32 -11.35 13.92
N ASP A 20 5.09 -10.33 13.50
CA ASP A 20 5.86 -10.35 12.26
C ASP A 20 7.25 -10.95 12.46
N PHE A 21 7.48 -12.12 11.88
CA PHE A 21 8.78 -12.79 11.82
C PHE A 21 9.54 -12.47 10.50
N GLY A 22 9.20 -11.37 9.82
CA GLY A 22 9.89 -10.90 8.62
C GLY A 22 9.39 -11.51 7.31
N SER A 23 8.20 -12.10 7.29
CA SER A 23 7.62 -12.64 6.07
C SER A 23 7.20 -11.56 5.09
N GLN A 24 7.49 -11.74 3.82
CA GLN A 24 6.93 -10.93 2.73
C GLN A 24 5.39 -10.98 2.67
N TYR A 25 4.76 -11.98 3.29
CA TYR A 25 3.31 -12.16 3.29
C TYR A 25 2.61 -11.59 4.54
N THR A 26 3.35 -11.03 5.51
CA THR A 26 2.74 -10.50 6.75
C THR A 26 1.68 -9.44 6.47
N GLN A 27 1.96 -8.51 5.56
CA GLN A 27 0.98 -7.48 5.16
C GLN A 27 -0.24 -8.10 4.47
N LEU A 28 -0.07 -9.19 3.73
CA LEU A 28 -1.17 -9.88 3.07
C LEU A 28 -2.08 -10.58 4.09
N ILE A 29 -1.51 -11.20 5.15
CA ILE A 29 -2.30 -11.72 6.27
C ILE A 29 -3.17 -10.60 6.85
N ALA A 30 -2.58 -9.45 7.14
CA ALA A 30 -3.30 -8.30 7.69
C ALA A 30 -4.44 -7.84 6.79
N ARG A 31 -4.22 -7.73 5.48
CA ARG A 31 -5.24 -7.35 4.50
C ARG A 31 -6.40 -8.35 4.44
N ARG A 32 -6.11 -9.66 4.45
CA ARG A 32 -7.16 -10.71 4.47
C ARG A 32 -8.06 -10.61 5.69
N ILE A 33 -7.50 -10.27 6.85
CA ILE A 33 -8.30 -10.05 8.07
C ILE A 33 -9.17 -8.78 7.93
N ARG A 34 -8.62 -7.70 7.34
CA ARG A 34 -9.36 -6.45 7.07
C ARG A 34 -10.51 -6.64 6.08
N GLU A 35 -10.37 -7.56 5.11
CA GLU A 35 -11.43 -7.95 4.19
C GLU A 35 -12.62 -8.61 4.92
N LEU A 36 -12.40 -9.18 6.12
CA LEU A 36 -13.45 -9.70 7.01
C LEU A 36 -14.09 -8.61 7.90
N ASN A 37 -13.77 -7.34 7.66
CA ASN A 37 -14.15 -6.19 8.49
C ASN A 37 -13.66 -6.31 9.95
N VAL A 38 -12.50 -6.89 10.17
CA VAL A 38 -11.83 -6.98 11.47
C VAL A 38 -10.51 -6.22 11.42
N TYR A 39 -10.25 -5.41 12.45
CA TYR A 39 -8.98 -4.69 12.53
C TYR A 39 -7.82 -5.69 12.75
N SER A 40 -6.71 -5.48 12.07
CA SER A 40 -5.47 -6.23 12.24
C SER A 40 -4.32 -5.28 12.52
N GLN A 41 -3.47 -5.65 13.48
CA GLN A 41 -2.29 -4.89 13.85
C GLN A 41 -1.05 -5.76 13.69
N ILE A 42 -0.07 -5.28 12.92
CA ILE A 42 1.24 -5.91 12.77
C ILE A 42 2.19 -5.31 13.81
N VAL A 43 2.89 -6.18 14.54
CA VAL A 43 3.95 -5.79 15.46
C VAL A 43 5.15 -6.72 15.26
N PRO A 44 6.39 -6.26 15.51
CA PRO A 44 7.56 -7.13 15.51
C PRO A 44 7.39 -8.31 16.49
N TYR A 45 7.84 -9.48 16.10
CA TYR A 45 7.72 -10.74 16.87
C TYR A 45 8.17 -10.62 18.34
N ASN A 46 9.11 -9.73 18.63
CA ASN A 46 9.71 -9.50 19.96
C ASN A 46 9.11 -8.29 20.71
N LYS A 47 8.03 -7.68 20.19
CA LYS A 47 7.37 -6.52 20.81
C LYS A 47 5.89 -6.78 21.02
N ILE A 48 5.58 -7.78 21.84
CA ILE A 48 4.20 -8.14 22.18
C ILE A 48 3.62 -7.03 23.08
N PRO A 49 2.51 -6.37 22.65
CA PRO A 49 1.83 -5.39 23.50
C PRO A 49 1.09 -6.06 24.65
N VAL A 50 0.59 -5.26 25.58
CA VAL A 50 -0.34 -5.75 26.61
C VAL A 50 -1.57 -6.32 25.93
N LEU A 51 -1.92 -7.57 26.25
CA LEU A 51 -3.08 -8.27 25.68
C LEU A 51 -4.35 -7.89 26.44
N ASP A 52 -4.98 -6.80 26.03
CA ASP A 52 -6.26 -6.37 26.56
C ASP A 52 -7.47 -7.08 25.91
N ASP A 53 -8.69 -6.67 26.24
CA ASP A 53 -9.91 -7.27 25.72
C ASP A 53 -10.21 -6.93 24.25
N SER A 54 -9.53 -5.94 23.69
CA SER A 54 -9.64 -5.62 22.26
C SER A 54 -8.98 -6.67 21.39
N ILE A 55 -7.89 -7.32 21.88
CA ILE A 55 -7.19 -8.36 21.15
C ILE A 55 -7.97 -9.66 21.28
N LYS A 56 -8.53 -10.12 20.16
CA LYS A 56 -9.37 -11.32 20.10
C LYS A 56 -8.62 -12.57 19.67
N GLY A 57 -7.52 -12.42 18.94
CA GLY A 57 -6.69 -13.53 18.47
C GLY A 57 -5.31 -13.07 18.05
N ILE A 58 -4.39 -14.00 17.91
CA ILE A 58 -2.99 -13.74 17.56
C ILE A 58 -2.60 -14.64 16.38
N ILE A 59 -1.90 -14.06 15.40
CA ILE A 59 -1.33 -14.81 14.27
C ILE A 59 0.19 -14.68 14.34
N LEU A 60 0.88 -15.81 14.23
CA LEU A 60 2.33 -15.88 14.06
C LEU A 60 2.61 -16.01 12.57
N SER A 61 3.29 -15.06 11.96
CA SER A 61 3.55 -15.04 10.52
C SER A 61 4.59 -16.07 10.07
N GLY A 62 4.80 -16.18 8.78
CA GLY A 62 5.95 -16.84 8.20
C GLY A 62 7.26 -16.06 8.44
N SER A 63 8.38 -16.62 7.99
CA SER A 63 9.70 -16.00 8.03
C SER A 63 10.55 -16.49 6.86
N PRO A 64 11.53 -15.70 6.36
CA PRO A 64 12.56 -16.18 5.45
C PRO A 64 13.62 -17.06 6.14
N PHE A 65 13.66 -17.08 7.47
CA PHE A 65 14.62 -17.87 8.26
C PHE A 65 14.10 -19.27 8.56
N SER A 66 15.01 -20.20 8.90
CA SER A 66 14.67 -21.50 9.46
C SER A 66 14.59 -21.43 10.99
N VAL A 67 13.63 -22.14 11.60
CA VAL A 67 13.58 -22.30 13.07
C VAL A 67 14.77 -23.03 13.63
N ARG A 68 15.56 -23.73 12.79
CA ARG A 68 16.77 -24.50 13.15
C ARG A 68 18.05 -23.66 13.10
N ASP A 69 17.98 -22.45 12.56
CA ASP A 69 19.15 -21.59 12.44
C ASP A 69 19.57 -21.05 13.82
N ALA A 70 20.86 -20.83 14.01
CA ALA A 70 21.39 -20.28 15.27
C ALA A 70 20.85 -18.87 15.56
N ASN A 71 20.43 -18.14 14.53
CA ASN A 71 19.84 -16.80 14.61
C ASN A 71 18.32 -16.82 14.35
N ALA A 72 17.67 -17.98 14.59
CA ALA A 72 16.22 -18.09 14.45
C ALA A 72 15.49 -17.05 15.31
N LEU A 73 14.36 -16.54 14.78
CA LEU A 73 13.59 -15.52 15.45
C LEU A 73 12.68 -16.15 16.50
N HIS A 74 12.88 -15.83 17.77
CA HIS A 74 12.13 -16.38 18.88
C HIS A 74 11.29 -15.32 19.58
N THR A 75 10.09 -15.72 20.00
CA THR A 75 9.24 -14.95 20.90
C THR A 75 8.87 -15.83 22.11
N ASP A 76 8.61 -15.22 23.25
CA ASP A 76 8.16 -15.96 24.41
C ASP A 76 6.67 -16.32 24.30
N LEU A 77 6.39 -17.54 23.85
CA LEU A 77 5.02 -18.03 23.69
C LEU A 77 4.24 -18.09 25.02
N SER A 78 4.90 -18.14 26.18
CA SER A 78 4.21 -18.13 27.48
C SER A 78 3.43 -16.83 27.72
N GLN A 79 3.83 -15.75 27.06
CA GLN A 79 3.14 -14.47 27.13
C GLN A 79 1.80 -14.45 26.41
N ILE A 80 1.54 -15.37 25.47
CA ILE A 80 0.36 -15.36 24.60
C ILE A 80 -0.48 -16.65 24.68
N VAL A 81 0.15 -17.81 24.88
CA VAL A 81 -0.54 -19.09 24.96
C VAL A 81 -1.47 -19.12 26.18
N GLY A 82 -2.65 -19.67 26.01
CA GLY A 82 -3.69 -19.71 27.05
C GLY A 82 -4.44 -18.39 27.27
N LYS A 83 -3.98 -17.28 26.70
CA LYS A 83 -4.63 -15.97 26.86
C LYS A 83 -5.58 -15.63 25.71
N LYS A 84 -5.18 -15.91 24.49
CA LYS A 84 -5.95 -15.63 23.27
C LYS A 84 -5.81 -16.80 22.30
N PRO A 85 -6.79 -17.04 21.40
CA PRO A 85 -6.65 -17.98 20.29
C PRO A 85 -5.44 -17.63 19.40
N ILE A 86 -4.67 -18.64 19.00
CA ILE A 86 -3.44 -18.47 18.22
C ILE A 86 -3.52 -19.27 16.92
N LEU A 87 -3.04 -18.68 15.81
CA LEU A 87 -2.82 -19.33 14.52
C LEU A 87 -1.36 -19.13 14.09
N GLY A 88 -0.57 -20.19 14.06
CA GLY A 88 0.76 -20.18 13.46
C GLY A 88 0.69 -20.50 11.97
N ILE A 89 1.35 -19.69 11.14
CA ILE A 89 1.41 -19.88 9.67
C ILE A 89 2.86 -20.10 9.27
N CYS A 90 3.15 -21.19 8.54
CA CYS A 90 4.46 -21.56 8.00
C CYS A 90 5.55 -21.58 9.09
N TYR A 91 6.44 -20.58 9.14
CA TYR A 91 7.43 -20.45 10.22
C TYR A 91 6.78 -20.44 11.61
N GLY A 92 5.69 -19.69 11.79
CA GLY A 92 4.96 -19.64 13.05
C GLY A 92 4.45 -21.01 13.49
N ALA A 93 4.04 -21.87 12.55
CA ALA A 93 3.68 -23.25 12.84
C ALA A 93 4.91 -24.07 13.25
N GLN A 94 6.01 -24.01 12.48
CA GLN A 94 7.26 -24.71 12.79
C GLN A 94 7.82 -24.29 14.15
N TYR A 95 7.78 -22.99 14.45
CA TYR A 95 8.22 -22.45 15.74
C TYR A 95 7.40 -23.00 16.90
N VAL A 96 6.08 -23.08 16.77
CA VAL A 96 5.22 -23.71 17.78
C VAL A 96 5.58 -25.19 17.98
N ALA A 97 5.79 -25.94 16.89
CA ALA A 97 6.20 -27.35 17.00
C ALA A 97 7.50 -27.50 17.77
N GLN A 98 8.53 -26.74 17.43
CA GLN A 98 9.84 -26.77 18.08
C GLN A 98 9.75 -26.37 19.57
N TYR A 99 9.00 -25.29 19.86
CA TYR A 99 8.82 -24.79 21.23
C TYR A 99 8.23 -25.85 22.18
N TYR A 100 7.33 -26.71 21.69
CA TYR A 100 6.72 -27.80 22.46
C TYR A 100 7.44 -29.15 22.33
N GLY A 101 8.64 -29.18 21.75
CA GLY A 101 9.46 -30.40 21.66
C GLY A 101 9.11 -31.33 20.49
N GLY A 102 8.41 -30.82 19.48
CA GLY A 102 8.26 -31.47 18.18
C GLY A 102 9.54 -31.40 17.35
N VAL A 103 9.59 -32.16 16.25
CA VAL A 103 10.75 -32.22 15.36
C VAL A 103 10.47 -31.49 14.06
N VAL A 104 11.30 -30.50 13.75
CA VAL A 104 11.30 -29.78 12.47
C VAL A 104 12.59 -30.10 11.73
N GLU A 105 12.47 -30.58 10.51
CA GLU A 105 13.61 -30.97 9.66
C GLU A 105 13.52 -30.29 8.29
N GLN A 106 14.66 -30.25 7.61
CA GLN A 106 14.70 -29.86 6.22
C GLN A 106 13.90 -30.88 5.40
N SER A 107 13.00 -30.42 4.57
CA SER A 107 12.26 -31.29 3.68
C SER A 107 13.18 -31.84 2.58
N ASP A 108 13.11 -33.14 2.30
CA ASP A 108 13.87 -33.79 1.22
C ASP A 108 13.56 -33.19 -0.16
N LYS A 109 12.36 -32.64 -0.29
CA LYS A 109 11.91 -31.87 -1.47
C LYS A 109 11.53 -30.47 -1.02
N ARG A 110 12.18 -29.44 -1.62
CA ARG A 110 11.75 -28.07 -1.43
C ARG A 110 10.32 -27.93 -1.95
N GLU A 111 9.40 -27.45 -1.11
CA GLU A 111 8.01 -27.31 -1.47
C GLU A 111 7.67 -25.86 -1.70
N TYR A 112 7.69 -25.49 -2.97
CA TYR A 112 7.25 -24.19 -3.46
C TYR A 112 6.16 -24.38 -4.49
N GLY A 113 4.99 -23.78 -4.26
CA GLY A 113 3.92 -23.81 -5.22
C GLY A 113 2.62 -24.44 -4.71
N LYS A 114 1.85 -24.95 -5.65
CA LYS A 114 0.52 -25.53 -5.42
C LYS A 114 0.61 -26.92 -4.83
N ALA A 115 -0.08 -27.15 -3.72
CA ALA A 115 -0.36 -28.47 -3.16
C ALA A 115 -1.87 -28.65 -2.95
N LYS A 116 -2.31 -29.88 -2.69
CA LYS A 116 -3.71 -30.19 -2.39
C LYS A 116 -3.82 -30.85 -1.02
N ILE A 117 -4.81 -30.45 -0.24
CA ILE A 117 -5.16 -31.14 1.00
C ILE A 117 -5.60 -32.57 0.64
N ALA A 118 -4.80 -33.57 1.03
CA ALA A 118 -5.08 -34.96 0.74
C ALA A 118 -6.08 -35.56 1.74
N ASN A 119 -5.94 -35.24 3.01
CA ASN A 119 -6.87 -35.68 4.04
C ASN A 119 -7.19 -34.57 5.04
N LEU A 120 -8.43 -34.60 5.55
CA LEU A 120 -8.89 -33.86 6.72
C LEU A 120 -9.26 -34.91 7.76
N PHE A 121 -8.45 -35.00 8.83
CA PHE A 121 -8.54 -36.10 9.79
C PHE A 121 -9.69 -35.94 10.81
N ARG A 122 -10.19 -34.70 10.95
CA ARG A 122 -11.26 -34.39 11.91
C ARG A 122 -12.20 -33.32 11.38
N ARG A 123 -13.44 -33.33 11.88
CA ARG A 123 -14.35 -32.19 11.75
C ARG A 123 -13.91 -31.12 12.75
N ASP A 124 -13.20 -30.12 12.24
CA ASP A 124 -12.65 -29.05 13.05
C ASP A 124 -13.20 -27.69 12.62
N PRO A 125 -13.49 -26.76 13.58
CA PRO A 125 -13.99 -25.43 13.27
C PRO A 125 -13.12 -24.66 12.27
N LEU A 126 -11.79 -24.83 12.30
CA LEU A 126 -10.86 -24.15 11.39
C LEU A 126 -11.08 -24.56 9.92
N PHE A 127 -11.43 -25.83 9.69
CA PHE A 127 -11.65 -26.40 8.36
C PHE A 127 -13.15 -26.52 7.99
N LYS A 128 -14.03 -25.81 8.71
CA LYS A 128 -15.45 -25.80 8.37
C LYS A 128 -15.66 -25.26 6.95
N GLY A 129 -16.33 -26.04 6.11
CA GLY A 129 -16.59 -25.70 4.70
C GLY A 129 -15.47 -26.08 3.72
N ILE A 130 -14.32 -26.53 4.21
CA ILE A 130 -13.20 -26.96 3.36
C ILE A 130 -13.36 -28.41 2.95
N LYS A 131 -13.02 -28.73 1.71
CA LYS A 131 -13.11 -30.09 1.15
C LYS A 131 -11.73 -30.68 0.91
N LYS A 132 -11.64 -32.00 0.97
CA LYS A 132 -10.50 -32.76 0.44
C LYS A 132 -10.24 -32.36 -1.02
N GLY A 133 -8.99 -32.19 -1.40
CA GLY A 133 -8.57 -31.71 -2.72
C GLY A 133 -8.49 -30.19 -2.84
N SER A 134 -8.83 -29.41 -1.79
CA SER A 134 -8.66 -27.96 -1.79
C SER A 134 -7.20 -27.61 -2.03
N GLN A 135 -6.97 -26.65 -2.95
CA GLN A 135 -5.63 -26.18 -3.30
C GLN A 135 -5.11 -25.22 -2.25
N VAL A 136 -3.89 -25.44 -1.79
CA VAL A 136 -3.14 -24.59 -0.85
C VAL A 136 -1.78 -24.21 -1.46
N TRP A 137 -1.18 -23.13 -0.96
CA TRP A 137 0.12 -22.65 -1.38
C TRP A 137 1.20 -22.95 -0.35
N MET A 138 2.24 -23.65 -0.79
CA MET A 138 3.42 -23.96 -0.01
C MET A 138 4.58 -23.03 -0.37
N SER A 139 5.36 -22.61 0.63
CA SER A 139 6.55 -21.77 0.43
C SER A 139 7.53 -21.97 1.58
N HIS A 140 8.13 -23.16 1.68
CA HIS A 140 9.03 -23.51 2.77
C HIS A 140 10.06 -24.57 2.38
N ALA A 141 11.21 -24.55 3.07
CA ALA A 141 12.27 -25.55 2.99
C ALA A 141 12.22 -26.56 4.14
N ASP A 142 11.68 -26.17 5.29
CA ASP A 142 11.56 -26.99 6.49
C ASP A 142 10.11 -27.45 6.70
N SER A 143 9.92 -28.61 7.30
CA SER A 143 8.61 -29.17 7.64
C SER A 143 8.60 -29.82 9.02
N VAL A 144 7.43 -29.81 9.66
CA VAL A 144 7.20 -30.55 10.91
C VAL A 144 7.14 -32.03 10.57
N LYS A 145 8.08 -32.82 11.11
CA LYS A 145 8.15 -34.29 10.94
C LYS A 145 7.42 -35.01 12.06
N THR A 146 7.59 -34.54 13.28
CA THR A 146 6.96 -35.14 14.46
C THR A 146 6.22 -34.08 15.25
N LEU A 147 4.93 -34.31 15.47
CA LEU A 147 4.12 -33.44 16.31
C LEU A 147 4.56 -33.50 17.76
N PRO A 148 4.53 -32.39 18.50
CA PRO A 148 4.78 -32.41 19.94
C PRO A 148 3.73 -33.21 20.70
N ASN A 149 4.07 -33.70 21.89
CA ASN A 149 3.10 -34.32 22.78
C ASN A 149 1.95 -33.36 23.11
N GLY A 150 0.72 -33.87 23.09
CA GLY A 150 -0.49 -33.06 23.33
C GLY A 150 -1.01 -32.30 22.10
N PHE A 151 -0.44 -32.53 20.92
CA PHE A 151 -0.96 -32.02 19.67
C PHE A 151 -1.66 -33.11 18.85
N GLU A 152 -2.51 -32.70 17.92
CA GLU A 152 -3.22 -33.59 17.01
C GLU A 152 -3.21 -33.06 15.58
N LEU A 153 -3.06 -33.98 14.63
CA LEU A 153 -3.06 -33.71 13.20
C LEU A 153 -4.47 -33.34 12.72
N LEU A 154 -4.57 -32.31 11.90
CA LEU A 154 -5.83 -31.86 11.27
C LEU A 154 -5.86 -32.14 9.77
N ALA A 155 -4.75 -31.89 9.08
CA ALA A 155 -4.66 -32.09 7.63
C ALA A 155 -3.23 -32.49 7.20
N ASP A 156 -3.17 -33.23 6.10
CA ASP A 156 -1.96 -33.52 5.34
C ASP A 156 -2.13 -33.08 3.86
N THR A 157 -1.04 -33.17 3.11
CA THR A 157 -1.04 -33.09 1.65
C THR A 157 -0.36 -34.34 1.08
N ASP A 158 -0.40 -34.51 -0.24
CA ASP A 158 0.25 -35.66 -0.88
C ASP A 158 1.77 -35.72 -0.63
N SER A 159 2.39 -34.57 -0.29
CA SER A 159 3.83 -34.45 -0.06
C SER A 159 4.21 -34.18 1.40
N ILE A 160 3.31 -33.61 2.21
CA ILE A 160 3.58 -33.25 3.61
C ILE A 160 2.64 -33.98 4.56
N PRO A 161 3.17 -34.78 5.47
CA PRO A 161 2.36 -35.52 6.43
C PRO A 161 1.75 -34.62 7.52
N VAL A 162 2.30 -33.43 7.77
CA VAL A 162 1.82 -32.46 8.77
C VAL A 162 1.59 -31.12 8.11
N ALA A 163 0.47 -30.96 7.41
CA ALA A 163 0.09 -29.70 6.77
C ALA A 163 -0.70 -28.76 7.69
N ALA A 164 -1.45 -29.33 8.64
CA ALA A 164 -2.14 -28.56 9.68
C ALA A 164 -2.28 -29.39 10.97
N TYR A 165 -2.17 -28.73 12.10
CA TYR A 165 -2.30 -29.36 13.41
C TYR A 165 -2.74 -28.36 14.47
N LYS A 166 -3.15 -28.85 15.64
CA LYS A 166 -3.53 -28.02 16.78
C LYS A 166 -3.12 -28.64 18.11
N LYS A 167 -2.98 -27.80 19.15
CA LYS A 167 -2.87 -28.28 20.52
C LYS A 167 -4.23 -28.85 20.96
N LYS A 168 -4.22 -30.02 21.61
CA LYS A 168 -5.42 -30.58 22.24
C LYS A 168 -5.84 -29.65 23.37
N ALA A 169 -6.97 -28.98 23.21
CA ALA A 169 -7.47 -28.05 24.22
C ALA A 169 -8.10 -28.83 25.38
N GLN A 170 -7.77 -28.46 26.62
CA GLN A 170 -8.57 -28.79 27.79
C GLN A 170 -9.78 -27.85 27.85
N ARG A 171 -10.81 -28.26 28.58
CA ARG A 171 -12.03 -27.45 28.71
C ARG A 171 -11.70 -26.06 29.28
N GLY A 172 -11.96 -25.00 28.51
CA GLY A 172 -11.69 -23.60 28.89
C GLY A 172 -10.34 -23.05 28.45
N GLU A 173 -9.47 -23.85 27.83
CA GLU A 173 -8.24 -23.35 27.22
C GLU A 173 -8.50 -22.68 25.87
N THR A 174 -7.75 -21.62 25.58
CA THR A 174 -7.77 -20.97 24.27
C THR A 174 -7.08 -21.84 23.22
N PRO A 175 -7.67 -22.00 22.03
CA PRO A 175 -7.12 -22.89 21.01
C PRO A 175 -5.82 -22.35 20.39
N LEU A 176 -4.92 -23.28 20.01
CA LEU A 176 -3.69 -23.00 19.28
C LEU A 176 -3.68 -23.88 18.03
N TYR A 177 -3.73 -23.24 16.87
CA TYR A 177 -3.74 -23.84 15.54
C TYR A 177 -2.46 -23.55 14.79
N CYS A 178 -2.09 -24.43 13.87
CA CYS A 178 -0.88 -24.34 13.08
C CYS A 178 -1.14 -24.80 11.64
N LEU A 179 -0.71 -24.00 10.66
CA LEU A 179 -0.79 -24.30 9.24
C LEU A 179 0.61 -24.19 8.62
N GLN A 180 1.05 -25.24 7.93
CA GLN A 180 2.32 -25.19 7.20
C GLN A 180 2.21 -24.38 5.90
N PHE A 181 1.04 -24.30 5.31
CA PHE A 181 0.74 -23.55 4.09
C PHE A 181 0.29 -22.12 4.38
N HIS A 182 0.25 -21.30 3.33
CA HIS A 182 -0.13 -19.90 3.37
C HIS A 182 -1.59 -19.69 2.96
N PRO A 183 -2.54 -19.54 3.90
CA PRO A 183 -3.95 -19.31 3.58
C PRO A 183 -4.20 -17.90 3.04
N GLU A 184 -3.30 -16.95 3.28
CA GLU A 184 -3.42 -15.54 2.91
C GLU A 184 -3.24 -15.27 1.42
N VAL A 185 -2.52 -16.15 0.70
CA VAL A 185 -2.24 -15.93 -0.73
C VAL A 185 -3.39 -16.39 -1.63
N THR A 186 -3.54 -15.75 -2.79
CA THR A 186 -4.63 -16.03 -3.74
C THR A 186 -4.61 -17.45 -4.31
N HIS A 187 -3.45 -18.11 -4.29
CA HIS A 187 -3.29 -19.48 -4.76
C HIS A 187 -3.83 -20.53 -3.77
N SER A 188 -4.11 -20.16 -2.52
CA SER A 188 -4.87 -20.96 -1.56
C SER A 188 -6.35 -20.67 -1.76
N LEU A 189 -7.04 -21.49 -2.56
CA LEU A 189 -8.39 -21.19 -3.06
C LEU A 189 -9.42 -21.00 -1.93
N ASP A 190 -9.34 -21.81 -0.87
CA ASP A 190 -10.21 -21.70 0.30
C ASP A 190 -9.53 -20.98 1.48
N GLY A 191 -8.41 -20.31 1.24
CA GLY A 191 -7.62 -19.64 2.28
C GLY A 191 -8.40 -18.56 3.03
N ALA A 192 -9.21 -17.78 2.32
CA ALA A 192 -10.09 -16.79 2.92
C ALA A 192 -11.12 -17.41 3.88
N THR A 193 -11.65 -18.59 3.55
CA THR A 193 -12.58 -19.35 4.41
C THR A 193 -11.87 -19.83 5.68
N ILE A 194 -10.64 -20.35 5.57
CA ILE A 194 -9.85 -20.80 6.72
C ILE A 194 -9.56 -19.64 7.66
N LEU A 195 -9.08 -18.49 7.12
CA LEU A 195 -8.84 -17.28 7.92
C LEU A 195 -10.15 -16.76 8.53
N GLY A 196 -11.25 -16.75 7.77
CA GLY A 196 -12.58 -16.38 8.28
C GLY A 196 -13.03 -17.27 9.44
N ASN A 197 -12.82 -18.58 9.34
CA ASN A 197 -13.13 -19.52 10.42
C ASN A 197 -12.30 -19.22 11.68
N PHE A 198 -11.01 -18.90 11.53
CA PHE A 198 -10.20 -18.51 12.67
C PHE A 198 -10.67 -17.18 13.28
N VAL A 199 -10.81 -16.14 12.47
CA VAL A 199 -11.09 -14.78 12.92
C VAL A 199 -12.50 -14.64 13.50
N LEU A 200 -13.52 -15.12 12.75
CA LEU A 200 -14.92 -14.89 13.11
C LEU A 200 -15.46 -15.96 14.07
N ASN A 201 -15.13 -17.24 13.84
CA ASN A 201 -15.72 -18.34 14.59
C ASN A 201 -14.88 -18.75 15.81
N ILE A 202 -13.54 -18.75 15.69
CA ILE A 202 -12.65 -19.21 16.77
C ILE A 202 -12.24 -18.05 17.67
N ALA A 203 -11.78 -16.92 17.11
CA ALA A 203 -11.45 -15.71 17.85
C ALA A 203 -12.69 -14.88 18.24
N GLY A 204 -13.84 -15.13 17.60
CA GLY A 204 -15.13 -14.55 17.95
C GLY A 204 -15.28 -13.07 17.55
N CYS A 205 -14.55 -12.60 16.56
CA CYS A 205 -14.69 -11.23 16.05
C CYS A 205 -16.03 -11.05 15.31
N LYS A 206 -16.64 -9.87 15.46
CA LYS A 206 -17.98 -9.55 14.89
C LYS A 206 -17.92 -8.82 13.55
N GLY A 207 -16.74 -8.42 13.09
CA GLY A 207 -16.59 -7.69 11.82
C GLY A 207 -17.10 -6.25 11.86
N SER A 208 -16.78 -5.51 12.90
CA SER A 208 -17.22 -4.12 13.11
C SER A 208 -16.32 -3.06 12.46
N TRP A 209 -15.19 -3.44 11.89
CA TRP A 209 -14.27 -2.56 11.18
C TRP A 209 -14.81 -2.21 9.79
N THR A 210 -15.74 -1.28 9.70
CA THR A 210 -16.32 -0.82 8.42
C THR A 210 -15.81 0.58 8.06
N PRO A 211 -15.76 0.95 6.77
CA PRO A 211 -15.34 2.29 6.34
C PRO A 211 -16.13 3.42 7.00
N THR A 212 -17.44 3.25 7.17
CA THR A 212 -18.30 4.24 7.83
C THR A 212 -17.98 4.35 9.32
N ALA A 213 -17.91 3.23 10.03
CA ALA A 213 -17.57 3.22 11.46
C ALA A 213 -16.17 3.83 11.70
N PHE A 214 -15.19 3.49 10.86
CA PHE A 214 -13.86 4.10 10.92
C PHE A 214 -13.92 5.61 10.72
N ALA A 215 -14.66 6.10 9.71
CA ALA A 215 -14.75 7.53 9.43
C ALA A 215 -15.35 8.29 10.61
N GLU A 216 -16.47 7.82 11.16
CA GLU A 216 -17.14 8.44 12.32
C GLU A 216 -16.23 8.50 13.55
N GLN A 217 -15.60 7.37 13.89
CA GLN A 217 -14.70 7.27 15.03
C GLN A 217 -13.44 8.13 14.85
N SER A 218 -12.88 8.18 13.65
CA SER A 218 -11.72 9.01 13.33
C SER A 218 -12.06 10.50 13.43
N ILE A 219 -13.21 10.93 12.92
CA ILE A 219 -13.67 12.31 13.01
C ILE A 219 -13.78 12.75 14.48
N ASP A 220 -14.38 11.92 15.34
CA ASP A 220 -14.52 12.23 16.76
C ASP A 220 -13.17 12.25 17.49
N ALA A 221 -12.28 11.32 17.18
CA ALA A 221 -10.93 11.29 17.75
C ALA A 221 -10.11 12.52 17.33
N LEU A 222 -10.13 12.85 16.03
CA LEU A 222 -9.44 14.03 15.49
C LEU A 222 -9.96 15.32 16.11
N ARG A 223 -11.28 15.47 16.25
CA ARG A 223 -11.91 16.63 16.89
C ARG A 223 -11.43 16.81 18.33
N LYS A 224 -11.38 15.72 19.11
CA LYS A 224 -10.89 15.74 20.49
C LYS A 224 -9.41 16.06 20.59
N GLN A 225 -8.61 15.51 19.66
CA GLN A 225 -7.15 15.68 19.68
C GLN A 225 -6.72 17.09 19.25
N ILE A 226 -7.36 17.65 18.24
CA ILE A 226 -7.03 18.98 17.69
C ILE A 226 -7.63 20.10 18.56
N GLY A 227 -8.85 19.90 19.05
CA GLY A 227 -9.56 20.92 19.84
C GLY A 227 -9.81 22.20 19.04
N SER A 228 -9.32 23.33 19.56
CA SER A 228 -9.46 24.64 18.92
C SER A 228 -8.24 25.08 18.09
N GLU A 229 -7.26 24.21 17.93
CA GLU A 229 -6.02 24.51 17.20
C GLU A 229 -6.21 24.37 15.68
N ASN A 230 -5.40 25.10 14.89
CA ASN A 230 -5.46 25.07 13.43
C ASN A 230 -4.55 23.97 12.85
N VAL A 231 -5.00 23.38 11.75
CA VAL A 231 -4.31 22.32 11.01
C VAL A 231 -3.94 22.80 9.63
N LEU A 232 -2.71 22.56 9.23
CA LEU A 232 -2.22 22.73 7.86
C LEU A 232 -2.09 21.36 7.18
N LEU A 233 -2.57 21.25 5.94
CA LEU A 233 -2.46 20.01 5.16
C LEU A 233 -2.00 20.31 3.72
N GLY A 234 -0.93 19.67 3.29
CA GLY A 234 -0.53 19.66 1.88
C GLY A 234 -1.39 18.68 1.08
N LEU A 235 -2.02 19.19 0.01
CA LEU A 235 -2.75 18.37 -0.94
C LEU A 235 -1.85 18.00 -2.12
N SER A 236 -1.93 16.75 -2.58
CA SER A 236 -1.21 16.25 -3.75
C SER A 236 -2.12 15.99 -4.95
N GLY A 237 -3.43 16.25 -4.81
CA GLY A 237 -4.43 15.82 -5.80
C GLY A 237 -4.71 14.32 -5.81
N GLY A 238 -4.02 13.55 -4.96
CA GLY A 238 -4.20 12.10 -4.82
C GLY A 238 -5.29 11.72 -3.81
N VAL A 239 -5.77 10.48 -3.88
CA VAL A 239 -6.87 9.99 -3.03
C VAL A 239 -6.53 10.08 -1.54
N ASP A 240 -5.28 9.80 -1.12
CA ASP A 240 -4.91 9.77 0.30
C ASP A 240 -5.00 11.16 0.94
N SER A 241 -4.37 12.17 0.32
CA SER A 241 -4.44 13.54 0.80
C SER A 241 -5.88 14.09 0.80
N SER A 242 -6.70 13.68 -0.19
CA SER A 242 -8.12 14.06 -0.28
C SER A 242 -8.96 13.44 0.83
N VAL A 243 -8.77 12.16 1.13
CA VAL A 243 -9.49 11.49 2.23
C VAL A 243 -9.06 12.05 3.58
N ALA A 244 -7.76 12.30 3.78
CA ALA A 244 -7.25 12.96 4.98
C ALA A 244 -7.86 14.35 5.16
N ALA A 245 -7.94 15.15 4.07
CA ALA A 245 -8.58 16.45 4.10
C ALA A 245 -10.06 16.38 4.50
N LEU A 246 -10.82 15.44 3.95
CA LEU A 246 -12.24 15.27 4.28
C LEU A 246 -12.46 14.86 5.75
N LEU A 247 -11.65 13.93 6.27
CA LEU A 247 -11.72 13.53 7.68
C LEU A 247 -11.42 14.71 8.61
N LEU A 248 -10.35 15.44 8.33
CA LEU A 248 -9.97 16.63 9.08
C LEU A 248 -11.02 17.75 8.98
N HIS A 249 -11.53 18.02 7.76
CA HIS A 249 -12.58 19.02 7.55
C HIS A 249 -13.86 18.70 8.32
N ARG A 250 -14.31 17.44 8.31
CA ARG A 250 -15.47 17.01 9.11
C ARG A 250 -15.21 17.06 10.61
N ALA A 251 -13.95 16.92 11.04
CA ALA A 251 -13.57 17.04 12.45
C ALA A 251 -13.53 18.49 12.94
N VAL A 252 -12.86 19.39 12.22
CA VAL A 252 -12.51 20.73 12.70
C VAL A 252 -12.97 21.88 11.78
N GLY A 253 -13.59 21.58 10.65
CA GLY A 253 -14.19 22.59 9.77
C GLY A 253 -13.19 23.65 9.27
N LYS A 254 -13.45 24.91 9.59
CA LYS A 254 -12.66 26.06 9.12
C LYS A 254 -11.24 26.15 9.71
N GLN A 255 -10.92 25.38 10.74
CA GLN A 255 -9.57 25.30 11.32
C GLN A 255 -8.61 24.54 10.39
N LEU A 256 -9.12 23.81 9.38
CA LEU A 256 -8.31 23.15 8.38
C LEU A 256 -7.95 24.14 7.27
N HIS A 257 -6.66 24.32 7.04
CA HIS A 257 -6.08 25.04 5.91
C HIS A 257 -5.38 24.06 5.00
N CYS A 258 -5.83 23.97 3.75
CA CYS A 258 -5.23 23.09 2.76
C CYS A 258 -4.39 23.91 1.77
N VAL A 259 -3.22 23.42 1.41
CA VAL A 259 -2.33 24.03 0.41
C VAL A 259 -2.14 23.06 -0.75
N PHE A 260 -2.41 23.53 -1.97
CA PHE A 260 -2.16 22.79 -3.20
C PHE A 260 -1.20 23.57 -4.10
N ILE A 261 -0.06 22.98 -4.44
CA ILE A 261 1.04 23.64 -5.15
C ILE A 261 1.07 23.16 -6.61
N ASP A 262 0.97 24.11 -7.53
CA ASP A 262 1.30 23.88 -8.94
C ASP A 262 2.82 24.01 -9.12
N ASN A 263 3.45 22.86 -9.24
CA ASN A 263 4.89 22.75 -9.48
C ASN A 263 5.28 22.82 -10.96
N GLY A 264 4.31 23.07 -11.86
CA GLY A 264 4.52 23.04 -13.30
C GLY A 264 4.68 21.65 -13.92
N LEU A 265 4.68 20.59 -13.09
CA LEU A 265 4.87 19.19 -13.49
C LEU A 265 3.59 18.36 -13.33
N LEU A 266 2.47 19.00 -13.07
CA LEU A 266 1.15 18.40 -13.04
C LEU A 266 0.68 18.02 -14.46
N ARG A 267 -0.34 17.16 -14.56
CA ARG A 267 -1.01 16.90 -15.83
C ARG A 267 -1.65 18.17 -16.39
N LYS A 268 -1.99 18.14 -17.67
CA LYS A 268 -2.71 19.25 -18.29
C LYS A 268 -3.99 19.59 -17.53
N ASP A 269 -4.21 20.87 -17.25
CA ASP A 269 -5.37 21.45 -16.56
C ASP A 269 -5.65 20.90 -15.15
N GLU A 270 -4.79 20.01 -14.62
CA GLU A 270 -4.96 19.34 -13.34
C GLU A 270 -5.07 20.30 -12.16
N PHE A 271 -4.31 21.39 -12.16
CA PHE A 271 -4.34 22.35 -11.05
C PHE A 271 -5.74 22.94 -10.86
N GLU A 272 -6.35 23.43 -11.94
CA GLU A 272 -7.68 24.03 -11.91
C GLU A 272 -8.79 23.00 -11.65
N GLU A 273 -8.68 21.81 -12.25
CA GLU A 273 -9.62 20.71 -12.03
C GLU A 273 -9.66 20.26 -10.58
N VAL A 274 -8.49 20.13 -9.94
CA VAL A 274 -8.35 19.73 -8.53
C VAL A 274 -8.90 20.81 -7.61
N LEU A 275 -8.55 22.08 -7.83
CA LEU A 275 -9.08 23.20 -7.03
C LEU A 275 -10.62 23.29 -7.13
N THR A 276 -11.16 23.13 -8.33
CA THR A 276 -12.62 23.12 -8.54
C THR A 276 -13.30 21.97 -7.80
N SER A 277 -12.72 20.78 -7.87
CA SER A 277 -13.24 19.59 -7.18
C SER A 277 -13.23 19.78 -5.66
N TYR A 278 -12.16 20.32 -5.10
CA TYR A 278 -12.05 20.56 -3.67
C TYR A 278 -12.98 21.69 -3.16
N LYS A 279 -13.17 22.73 -3.97
CA LYS A 279 -14.16 23.79 -3.66
C LYS A 279 -15.58 23.20 -3.55
N GLY A 280 -15.92 22.26 -4.43
CA GLY A 280 -17.20 21.54 -4.37
C GLY A 280 -17.38 20.71 -3.09
N LEU A 281 -16.29 20.32 -2.42
CA LEU A 281 -16.30 19.59 -1.14
C LEU A 281 -16.34 20.52 0.09
N GLY A 282 -16.35 21.84 -0.08
CA GLY A 282 -16.33 22.83 0.99
C GLY A 282 -14.96 22.98 1.67
N LEU A 283 -13.89 22.46 1.09
CA LEU A 283 -12.53 22.59 1.61
C LEU A 283 -11.98 24.01 1.39
N ASN A 284 -11.32 24.55 2.40
CA ASN A 284 -10.55 25.80 2.29
C ASN A 284 -9.17 25.48 1.69
N VAL A 285 -9.02 25.63 0.37
CA VAL A 285 -7.80 25.30 -0.35
C VAL A 285 -7.14 26.55 -0.93
N ILE A 286 -5.88 26.75 -0.54
CA ILE A 286 -5.01 27.78 -1.09
C ILE A 286 -4.22 27.17 -2.24
N GLY A 287 -4.51 27.59 -3.47
CA GLY A 287 -3.75 27.20 -4.65
C GLY A 287 -2.55 28.10 -4.85
N ILE A 288 -1.36 27.52 -5.00
CA ILE A 288 -0.10 28.26 -5.17
C ILE A 288 0.51 27.90 -6.52
N ASN A 289 0.67 28.90 -7.37
CA ASN A 289 1.43 28.72 -8.61
C ASN A 289 2.92 28.97 -8.36
N ALA A 290 3.69 27.89 -8.30
CA ALA A 290 5.13 27.92 -8.05
C ALA A 290 5.97 27.39 -9.25
N LYS A 291 5.37 27.30 -10.46
CA LYS A 291 6.00 26.71 -11.65
C LYS A 291 7.43 27.21 -11.89
N ASN A 292 7.63 28.52 -11.80
CA ASN A 292 8.94 29.13 -12.06
C ASN A 292 10.01 28.67 -11.08
N ASN A 293 9.67 28.54 -9.79
CA ASN A 293 10.61 28.07 -8.78
C ASN A 293 11.11 26.65 -9.07
N PHE A 294 10.19 25.79 -9.53
CA PHE A 294 10.54 24.41 -9.89
C PHE A 294 11.34 24.34 -11.19
N TYR A 295 10.96 25.08 -12.23
CA TYR A 295 11.70 25.10 -13.49
C TYR A 295 13.12 25.65 -13.32
N GLU A 296 13.31 26.68 -12.51
CA GLU A 296 14.62 27.22 -12.17
C GLU A 296 15.49 26.18 -11.46
N ALA A 297 14.97 25.51 -10.44
CA ALA A 297 15.67 24.48 -9.70
C ALA A 297 15.99 23.21 -10.51
N LEU A 298 15.26 22.96 -11.59
CA LEU A 298 15.42 21.81 -12.47
C LEU A 298 16.23 22.12 -13.72
N SER A 299 16.62 23.38 -13.94
CA SER A 299 17.38 23.79 -15.11
C SER A 299 18.72 23.04 -15.17
N GLY A 300 18.94 22.30 -16.29
CA GLY A 300 20.15 21.52 -16.52
C GLY A 300 20.27 20.24 -15.66
N VAL A 301 19.26 19.90 -14.85
CA VAL A 301 19.28 18.68 -14.02
C VAL A 301 18.74 17.50 -14.84
N THR A 302 19.62 16.53 -15.11
CA THR A 302 19.29 15.34 -15.92
C THR A 302 19.24 14.04 -15.13
N ASP A 303 19.91 13.99 -13.98
CA ASP A 303 19.93 12.82 -13.10
C ASP A 303 18.62 12.65 -12.34
N PRO A 304 17.96 11.47 -12.39
CA PRO A 304 16.65 11.24 -11.77
C PRO A 304 16.59 11.52 -10.27
N GLU A 305 17.63 11.13 -9.52
CA GLU A 305 17.68 11.36 -8.07
C GLU A 305 17.86 12.83 -7.73
N LYS A 306 18.68 13.54 -8.52
CA LYS A 306 18.82 15.00 -8.36
C LYS A 306 17.52 15.73 -8.69
N LYS A 307 16.78 15.31 -9.73
CA LYS A 307 15.44 15.84 -10.02
C LYS A 307 14.50 15.68 -8.83
N ARG A 308 14.40 14.46 -8.27
CA ARG A 308 13.55 14.18 -7.10
C ARG A 308 13.91 15.03 -5.90
N LYS A 309 15.21 15.16 -5.61
CA LYS A 309 15.72 16.00 -4.51
C LYS A 309 15.42 17.48 -4.72
N ALA A 310 15.60 18.00 -5.95
CA ALA A 310 15.30 19.39 -6.28
C ALA A 310 13.79 19.67 -6.13
N ILE A 311 12.93 18.80 -6.67
CA ILE A 311 11.48 18.92 -6.55
C ILE A 311 11.04 18.88 -5.09
N GLY A 312 11.54 17.92 -4.31
CA GLY A 312 11.22 17.80 -2.89
C GLY A 312 11.67 19.02 -2.08
N ARG A 313 12.86 19.54 -2.32
CA ARG A 313 13.39 20.75 -1.65
C ARG A 313 12.53 21.96 -1.95
N VAL A 314 12.24 22.25 -3.21
CA VAL A 314 11.43 23.41 -3.61
C VAL A 314 10.00 23.30 -3.07
N PHE A 315 9.43 22.08 -3.09
CA PHE A 315 8.11 21.85 -2.50
C PHE A 315 8.09 22.24 -1.01
N ILE A 316 9.11 21.82 -0.24
CA ILE A 316 9.25 22.17 1.18
C ILE A 316 9.39 23.67 1.37
N GLU A 317 10.25 24.34 0.57
CA GLU A 317 10.50 25.78 0.64
C GLU A 317 9.20 26.58 0.38
N VAL A 318 8.47 26.27 -0.66
CA VAL A 318 7.18 26.91 -1.00
C VAL A 318 6.14 26.66 0.06
N PHE A 319 6.01 25.42 0.52
CA PHE A 319 5.04 25.04 1.54
C PHE A 319 5.34 25.75 2.88
N GLU A 320 6.61 25.82 3.30
CA GLU A 320 7.04 26.53 4.51
C GLU A 320 6.76 28.04 4.43
N ALA A 321 7.02 28.63 3.25
CA ALA A 321 6.75 30.06 3.03
C ALA A 321 5.25 30.38 3.15
N GLU A 322 4.36 29.50 2.66
CA GLU A 322 2.92 29.68 2.81
C GLU A 322 2.45 29.38 4.24
N ALA A 323 2.99 28.37 4.89
CA ALA A 323 2.67 28.05 6.28
C ALA A 323 2.95 29.24 7.22
N LYS A 324 4.02 29.99 6.98
CA LYS A 324 4.38 31.19 7.78
C LYS A 324 3.41 32.36 7.61
N LYS A 325 2.66 32.40 6.52
CA LYS A 325 1.62 33.44 6.31
C LYS A 325 0.32 33.16 7.07
N LEU A 326 0.16 31.91 7.52
CA LEU A 326 -1.03 31.46 8.23
C LEU A 326 -0.78 31.54 9.74
N GLU A 327 -1.56 32.37 10.43
CA GLU A 327 -1.44 32.53 11.87
C GLU A 327 -2.04 31.35 12.64
N GLY A 328 -1.40 30.98 13.73
CA GLY A 328 -1.97 30.05 14.70
C GLY A 328 -2.01 28.59 14.23
N ILE A 329 -1.17 28.17 13.29
CA ILE A 329 -1.04 26.76 12.90
C ILE A 329 -0.23 26.01 13.95
N GLN A 330 -0.80 24.91 14.50
CA GLN A 330 -0.13 24.03 15.46
C GLN A 330 0.04 22.59 14.96
N TRP A 331 -0.77 22.18 13.97
CA TRP A 331 -0.76 20.82 13.45
C TRP A 331 -0.40 20.76 11.97
N LEU A 332 0.39 19.77 11.60
CA LEU A 332 0.63 19.37 10.21
C LEU A 332 -0.08 18.04 9.93
N GLY A 333 -1.08 18.09 9.07
CA GLY A 333 -1.74 16.89 8.56
C GLY A 333 -0.88 16.15 7.55
N GLN A 334 -0.82 14.83 7.65
CA GLN A 334 -0.11 13.95 6.71
C GLN A 334 -1.00 12.81 6.25
N GLY A 335 -0.91 12.46 4.98
CA GLY A 335 -1.65 11.35 4.37
C GLY A 335 -0.95 10.00 4.50
N THR A 336 -0.13 9.79 5.54
CA THR A 336 0.56 8.53 5.83
C THR A 336 -0.44 7.39 5.95
N ILE A 337 -0.21 6.27 5.28
CA ILE A 337 -1.03 5.07 5.32
C ILE A 337 -0.31 3.93 6.04
N TYR A 338 -1.04 2.86 6.38
CA TYR A 338 -0.51 1.77 7.21
C TYR A 338 0.74 1.07 6.64
N PRO A 339 0.85 0.79 5.32
CA PRO A 339 2.10 0.27 4.74
C PRO A 339 3.33 1.16 5.00
N ASP A 340 3.19 2.49 4.92
CA ASP A 340 4.30 3.42 5.19
C ASP A 340 4.78 3.30 6.65
N VAL A 341 3.85 3.08 7.57
CA VAL A 341 4.16 2.88 9.01
C VAL A 341 4.92 1.58 9.23
N ILE A 342 4.48 0.48 8.60
CA ILE A 342 5.12 -0.83 8.75
C ILE A 342 6.54 -0.81 8.18
N GLU A 343 6.73 -0.24 7.00
CA GLU A 343 8.04 -0.10 6.34
C GLU A 343 9.02 0.71 7.19
N SER A 344 8.53 1.70 7.96
CA SER A 344 9.36 2.50 8.86
C SER A 344 9.80 1.77 10.14
N ILE A 345 9.11 0.68 10.52
CA ILE A 345 9.36 -0.09 11.75
C ILE A 345 10.14 -1.38 11.46
N SER A 346 10.38 -1.75 10.20
CA SER A 346 10.98 -3.02 9.81
C SER A 346 12.27 -3.30 10.56
N VAL A 347 12.27 -4.38 11.34
CA VAL A 347 13.39 -4.88 12.13
C VAL A 347 14.11 -5.95 11.31
N HIS A 348 15.34 -5.62 10.85
CA HIS A 348 16.31 -6.55 10.27
C HIS A 348 15.90 -7.34 9.00
N GLY A 349 16.12 -6.72 7.87
CA GLY A 349 16.30 -7.40 6.58
C GLY A 349 17.09 -6.48 5.64
N PRO A 350 17.76 -7.01 4.59
CA PRO A 350 18.50 -6.21 3.62
C PRO A 350 17.60 -5.39 2.68
N SER A 351 16.36 -5.18 3.01
CA SER A 351 15.54 -4.17 2.34
C SER A 351 16.03 -2.80 2.82
N VAL A 352 17.00 -2.30 2.08
CA VAL A 352 17.35 -0.89 2.06
C VAL A 352 16.07 -0.07 2.12
N THR A 353 16.00 0.88 3.04
CA THR A 353 14.94 1.88 3.18
C THR A 353 14.66 2.51 1.81
N ILE A 354 13.69 1.92 1.06
CA ILE A 354 13.42 2.31 -0.34
C ILE A 354 12.58 3.58 -0.43
N LYS A 355 12.02 4.07 0.69
CA LYS A 355 11.13 5.23 0.67
C LYS A 355 11.39 6.22 1.80
N SER A 356 12.38 7.09 1.61
CA SER A 356 12.51 8.34 2.36
C SER A 356 11.62 9.47 1.80
N HIS A 357 10.72 9.19 0.83
CA HIS A 357 10.13 10.20 -0.04
C HIS A 357 8.67 10.57 0.24
N HIS A 358 7.99 9.92 1.18
CA HIS A 358 6.59 10.23 1.50
C HIS A 358 6.39 11.18 2.69
N ASN A 359 7.41 11.41 3.49
CA ASN A 359 7.38 12.42 4.53
C ASN A 359 8.02 13.71 4.01
N VAL A 360 7.33 14.81 4.22
CA VAL A 360 7.85 16.17 4.06
C VAL A 360 8.93 16.35 5.15
N GLY A 361 10.05 15.62 4.97
CA GLY A 361 11.09 15.45 5.96
C GLY A 361 11.66 16.80 6.40
N GLY A 362 11.65 17.06 7.70
CA GLY A 362 12.19 18.26 8.31
C GLY A 362 11.23 19.43 8.47
N LEU A 363 10.06 19.46 7.83
CA LEU A 363 9.06 20.53 8.04
C LEU A 363 8.53 20.61 9.48
N PRO A 364 8.17 19.49 10.14
CA PRO A 364 7.69 19.54 11.51
C PRO A 364 8.72 20.12 12.48
N GLU A 365 9.98 19.80 12.30
CA GLU A 365 11.07 20.29 13.15
C GLU A 365 11.35 21.79 12.93
N LYS A 366 11.35 22.26 11.66
CA LYS A 366 11.56 23.67 11.33
C LYS A 366 10.41 24.57 11.76
N LEU A 367 9.17 24.09 11.70
CA LEU A 367 7.96 24.87 12.04
C LEU A 367 7.44 24.58 13.45
N ASN A 368 8.07 23.65 14.19
CA ASN A 368 7.63 23.22 15.52
C ASN A 368 6.15 22.76 15.55
N LEU A 369 5.68 22.07 14.51
CA LEU A 369 4.31 21.58 14.37
C LEU A 369 4.15 20.17 14.93
N LYS A 370 3.00 19.92 15.54
CA LYS A 370 2.54 18.58 15.91
C LYS A 370 2.06 17.86 14.64
N ILE A 371 2.31 16.55 14.52
CA ILE A 371 1.87 15.76 13.36
C ILE A 371 0.54 15.10 13.66
N ILE A 372 -0.37 15.10 12.68
CA ILE A 372 -1.63 14.35 12.71
C ILE A 372 -1.79 13.53 11.43
N GLU A 373 -2.05 12.23 11.59
CA GLU A 373 -2.05 11.24 10.49
C GLU A 373 -3.38 10.47 10.47
N PRO A 374 -4.43 11.02 9.84
CA PRO A 374 -5.77 10.44 9.86
C PRO A 374 -5.87 9.05 9.26
N LEU A 375 -4.96 8.68 8.35
CA LEU A 375 -5.01 7.45 7.57
C LEU A 375 -4.01 6.39 8.04
N ARG A 376 -3.26 6.67 9.10
CA ARG A 376 -2.16 5.82 9.59
C ARG A 376 -2.53 4.35 9.80
N MET A 377 -3.81 4.07 10.04
CA MET A 377 -4.32 2.73 10.32
C MET A 377 -4.88 2.03 9.09
N LEU A 378 -4.92 2.65 7.91
CA LEU A 378 -5.59 2.16 6.72
C LEU A 378 -4.62 1.65 5.66
N PHE A 379 -4.96 0.54 5.02
CA PHE A 379 -4.39 0.15 3.73
C PHE A 379 -4.97 1.02 2.59
N LYS A 380 -4.31 1.05 1.45
CA LYS A 380 -4.69 1.88 0.29
C LYS A 380 -6.12 1.61 -0.22
N ASP A 381 -6.54 0.36 -0.24
CA ASP A 381 -7.89 -0.04 -0.61
C ASP A 381 -8.94 0.39 0.43
N GLU A 382 -8.58 0.38 1.73
CA GLU A 382 -9.43 0.91 2.81
C GLU A 382 -9.58 2.42 2.71
N VAL A 383 -8.51 3.16 2.37
CA VAL A 383 -8.59 4.61 2.11
C VAL A 383 -9.61 4.91 1.03
N ARG A 384 -9.62 4.16 -0.09
CA ARG A 384 -10.63 4.33 -1.14
C ARG A 384 -12.04 4.02 -0.64
N ARG A 385 -12.22 2.96 0.15
CA ARG A 385 -13.54 2.62 0.73
C ARG A 385 -14.04 3.70 1.71
N VAL A 386 -13.14 4.26 2.52
CA VAL A 386 -13.44 5.41 3.40
C VAL A 386 -13.75 6.64 2.57
N GLY A 387 -12.98 6.94 1.51
CA GLY A 387 -13.25 8.03 0.58
C GLY A 387 -14.64 7.93 -0.05
N LYS A 388 -15.05 6.73 -0.46
CA LYS A 388 -16.41 6.47 -0.97
C LYS A 388 -17.49 6.72 0.09
N ALA A 389 -17.28 6.27 1.33
CA ALA A 389 -18.18 6.53 2.45
C ALA A 389 -18.28 8.03 2.81
N LEU A 390 -17.22 8.80 2.55
CA LEU A 390 -17.17 10.24 2.73
C LEU A 390 -17.74 11.02 1.54
N ALA A 391 -18.25 10.33 0.49
CA ALA A 391 -18.75 10.89 -0.76
C ALA A 391 -17.67 11.68 -1.56
N LEU A 392 -16.41 11.20 -1.53
CA LEU A 392 -15.37 11.75 -2.39
C LEU A 392 -15.73 11.48 -3.87
N PRO A 393 -15.63 12.47 -4.77
CA PRO A 393 -15.94 12.33 -6.19
C PRO A 393 -15.13 11.19 -6.84
N GLU A 394 -15.75 10.45 -7.76
CA GLU A 394 -15.16 9.27 -8.41
C GLU A 394 -13.90 9.61 -9.22
N ASN A 395 -13.85 10.77 -9.84
CA ASN A 395 -12.67 11.25 -10.58
C ASN A 395 -11.42 11.44 -9.71
N ILE A 396 -11.59 11.65 -8.40
CA ILE A 396 -10.48 11.66 -7.42
C ILE A 396 -10.27 10.26 -6.87
N LEU A 397 -11.36 9.55 -6.53
CA LEU A 397 -11.33 8.25 -5.86
C LEU A 397 -10.64 7.15 -6.69
N TYR A 398 -10.95 7.12 -8.00
CA TYR A 398 -10.45 6.10 -8.93
C TYR A 398 -9.35 6.62 -9.87
N ARG A 399 -8.78 7.76 -9.54
CA ARG A 399 -7.64 8.30 -10.27
C ARG A 399 -6.46 7.33 -10.23
N HIS A 400 -5.83 7.12 -11.38
CA HIS A 400 -4.59 6.35 -11.45
C HIS A 400 -3.53 6.95 -10.53
N PRO A 401 -2.65 6.13 -9.92
CA PRO A 401 -1.50 6.64 -9.20
C PRO A 401 -0.70 7.62 -10.07
N PHE A 402 -0.30 8.74 -9.48
CA PHE A 402 0.55 9.73 -10.13
C PHE A 402 1.75 10.00 -9.21
N PRO A 403 2.97 9.97 -9.71
CA PRO A 403 4.15 10.09 -8.88
C PRO A 403 4.27 11.48 -8.26
N GLY A 404 4.84 11.57 -7.05
CA GLY A 404 5.05 12.85 -6.36
C GLY A 404 5.85 13.87 -7.18
N PRO A 405 6.92 13.48 -7.90
CA PRO A 405 7.64 14.40 -8.79
C PRO A 405 6.86 14.79 -10.06
N GLY A 406 5.66 14.29 -10.26
CA GLY A 406 4.82 14.60 -11.41
C GLY A 406 5.44 14.13 -12.73
N LEU A 407 5.25 14.93 -13.78
CA LEU A 407 5.82 14.68 -15.10
C LEU A 407 7.36 14.81 -15.13
N GLY A 408 7.97 15.33 -14.07
CA GLY A 408 9.43 15.50 -14.01
C GLY A 408 10.24 14.22 -14.17
N ILE A 409 9.69 13.07 -13.74
CA ILE A 409 10.31 11.73 -13.93
C ILE A 409 9.79 11.00 -15.17
N ARG A 410 9.01 11.68 -15.99
CA ARG A 410 8.51 11.21 -17.30
C ARG A 410 9.12 11.98 -18.47
N ILE A 411 9.94 13.00 -18.19
CA ILE A 411 10.78 13.70 -19.16
C ILE A 411 12.22 13.21 -18.93
N LEU A 412 12.69 12.33 -19.79
CA LEU A 412 14.06 11.81 -19.70
C LEU A 412 15.06 12.91 -20.13
N GLY A 413 16.06 13.13 -19.29
CA GLY A 413 17.02 14.22 -19.47
C GLY A 413 16.60 15.53 -18.79
N ASP A 414 16.98 16.68 -19.32
CA ASP A 414 16.66 17.99 -18.74
C ASP A 414 15.18 18.37 -18.93
N ILE A 415 14.65 19.12 -17.99
CA ILE A 415 13.25 19.57 -17.98
C ILE A 415 13.20 21.03 -18.43
N THR A 416 12.37 21.31 -19.45
CA THR A 416 12.06 22.66 -19.90
C THR A 416 10.55 22.85 -19.98
N PRO A 417 10.03 24.10 -19.87
CA PRO A 417 8.60 24.38 -20.01
C PRO A 417 8.02 23.84 -21.32
N GLU A 418 8.76 23.94 -22.44
CA GLU A 418 8.36 23.40 -23.74
C GLU A 418 8.14 21.89 -23.69
N LYS A 419 9.11 21.13 -23.12
CA LYS A 419 9.02 19.68 -23.00
C LYS A 419 7.86 19.24 -22.10
N VAL A 420 7.60 20.00 -21.04
CA VAL A 420 6.44 19.77 -20.18
C VAL A 420 5.14 19.92 -20.94
N VAL A 421 4.97 20.97 -21.73
CA VAL A 421 3.76 21.19 -22.55
C VAL A 421 3.57 20.07 -23.58
N ILE A 422 4.65 19.64 -24.25
CA ILE A 422 4.60 18.51 -25.18
C ILE A 422 4.08 17.25 -24.45
N LEU A 423 4.66 16.93 -23.31
CA LEU A 423 4.28 15.74 -22.55
C LEU A 423 2.86 15.83 -21.98
N GLN A 424 2.46 17.00 -21.46
CA GLN A 424 1.10 17.27 -20.99
C GLN A 424 0.05 17.02 -22.06
N ASN A 425 0.29 17.50 -23.28
CA ASN A 425 -0.63 17.31 -24.41
C ASN A 425 -0.71 15.84 -24.82
N ALA A 426 0.42 15.14 -24.94
CA ALA A 426 0.46 13.71 -25.26
C ALA A 426 -0.24 12.85 -24.19
N ASP A 427 0.03 13.15 -22.91
CA ASP A 427 -0.58 12.42 -21.78
C ASP A 427 -2.11 12.67 -21.74
N ALA A 428 -2.57 13.89 -22.00
CA ALA A 428 -3.99 14.21 -22.03
C ALA A 428 -4.73 13.43 -23.12
N ILE A 429 -4.15 13.30 -24.32
CA ILE A 429 -4.71 12.50 -25.42
C ILE A 429 -4.81 11.04 -25.00
N PHE A 430 -3.72 10.46 -24.50
CA PHE A 430 -3.69 9.04 -24.11
C PHE A 430 -4.71 8.73 -23.01
N ILE A 431 -4.75 9.53 -21.94
CA ILE A 431 -5.70 9.33 -20.83
C ILE A 431 -7.15 9.54 -21.27
N SER A 432 -7.43 10.56 -22.10
CA SER A 432 -8.76 10.79 -22.64
C SER A 432 -9.25 9.62 -23.49
N LYS A 433 -8.38 9.08 -24.35
CA LYS A 433 -8.69 7.90 -25.18
C LYS A 433 -8.92 6.64 -24.33
N LEU A 434 -8.12 6.40 -23.31
CA LEU A 434 -8.37 5.28 -22.37
C LEU A 434 -9.77 5.39 -21.74
N LYS A 435 -10.19 6.59 -21.35
CA LYS A 435 -11.52 6.83 -20.76
C LYS A 435 -12.64 6.60 -21.78
N SER A 436 -12.53 7.18 -22.99
CA SER A 436 -13.57 7.08 -24.02
C SER A 436 -13.76 5.65 -24.56
N HIS A 437 -12.73 4.81 -24.50
CA HIS A 437 -12.79 3.40 -24.90
C HIS A 437 -13.11 2.44 -23.73
N GLY A 438 -13.38 2.95 -22.52
CA GLY A 438 -13.66 2.11 -21.35
C GLY A 438 -12.47 1.25 -20.89
N LEU A 439 -11.24 1.65 -21.24
CA LEU A 439 -10.00 0.94 -20.89
C LEU A 439 -9.34 1.49 -19.62
N TYR A 440 -9.74 2.68 -19.17
CA TYR A 440 -9.11 3.36 -18.04
C TYR A 440 -9.15 2.52 -16.76
N ASP A 441 -10.28 1.94 -16.42
CA ASP A 441 -10.46 1.15 -15.20
C ASP A 441 -9.84 -0.25 -15.28
N GLN A 442 -9.46 -0.70 -16.48
CA GLN A 442 -8.77 -1.97 -16.71
C GLN A 442 -7.26 -1.87 -16.50
N VAL A 443 -6.74 -0.64 -16.42
CA VAL A 443 -5.32 -0.32 -16.27
C VAL A 443 -5.09 0.22 -14.86
N TRP A 444 -4.08 -0.30 -14.17
CA TRP A 444 -3.73 0.19 -12.82
C TRP A 444 -3.09 1.58 -12.86
N GLN A 445 -2.18 1.81 -13.85
CA GLN A 445 -1.54 3.10 -14.10
C GLN A 445 -1.21 3.24 -15.59
N ALA A 446 -1.47 4.42 -16.14
CA ALA A 446 -1.09 4.80 -17.49
C ALA A 446 -0.46 6.20 -17.53
N GLY A 447 0.40 6.41 -18.50
CA GLY A 447 1.01 7.70 -18.77
C GLY A 447 1.92 7.66 -19.99
N THR A 448 2.43 8.82 -20.33
CA THR A 448 3.37 9.01 -21.43
C THR A 448 4.72 9.47 -20.91
N MET A 449 5.79 9.11 -21.62
CA MET A 449 7.17 9.51 -21.34
C MET A 449 7.74 10.22 -22.55
N LEU A 450 8.42 11.35 -22.32
CA LEU A 450 9.15 12.06 -23.37
C LEU A 450 10.59 11.55 -23.41
N LEU A 451 10.95 10.91 -24.52
CA LEU A 451 12.28 10.35 -24.70
C LEU A 451 13.28 11.43 -25.17
N PRO A 452 14.58 11.32 -24.79
CA PRO A 452 15.60 12.30 -25.16
C PRO A 452 16.08 12.13 -26.61
N VAL A 453 15.49 11.19 -27.36
CA VAL A 453 15.85 10.90 -28.74
C VAL A 453 14.95 11.64 -29.72
N GLN A 454 15.55 12.11 -30.80
CA GLN A 454 14.85 12.63 -31.97
C GLN A 454 14.97 11.63 -33.11
N SER A 455 13.91 11.49 -33.87
CA SER A 455 13.84 10.58 -35.01
C SER A 455 13.49 11.32 -36.29
N VAL A 456 13.98 10.80 -37.43
CA VAL A 456 13.58 11.29 -38.72
C VAL A 456 12.12 10.86 -38.99
N GLY A 457 11.31 11.81 -39.40
CA GLY A 457 9.94 11.64 -39.89
C GLY A 457 9.78 12.29 -41.25
N VAL A 458 8.65 12.02 -41.91
CA VAL A 458 8.20 12.70 -43.10
C VAL A 458 6.79 13.20 -42.82
N MET A 459 6.61 14.51 -42.81
CA MET A 459 5.31 15.15 -42.57
C MET A 459 5.02 16.08 -43.77
N GLY A 460 4.01 15.73 -44.56
CA GLY A 460 3.85 16.27 -45.87
C GLY A 460 5.03 15.86 -46.79
N ASP A 461 5.59 16.78 -47.50
CA ASP A 461 6.74 16.55 -48.40
C ASP A 461 8.10 16.89 -47.76
N GLU A 462 8.12 17.21 -46.48
CA GLU A 462 9.32 17.64 -45.75
C GLU A 462 9.80 16.58 -44.75
N ARG A 463 11.13 16.48 -44.61
CA ARG A 463 11.75 15.74 -43.53
C ARG A 463 11.65 16.49 -42.22
N THR A 464 11.16 15.83 -41.19
CA THR A 464 11.12 16.34 -39.82
C THR A 464 12.13 15.60 -38.95
N TYR A 465 12.61 16.29 -37.91
CA TYR A 465 13.48 15.71 -36.91
C TYR A 465 12.96 16.04 -35.51
N GLU A 466 12.08 15.20 -35.02
CA GLU A 466 11.27 15.48 -33.83
C GLU A 466 11.36 14.36 -32.78
N ARG A 467 10.76 14.61 -31.62
CA ARG A 467 10.86 13.75 -30.43
C ARG A 467 9.97 12.49 -30.53
N THR A 468 10.30 11.54 -29.67
CA THR A 468 9.56 10.29 -29.53
C THR A 468 8.82 10.30 -28.17
N ILE A 469 7.55 9.91 -28.19
CA ILE A 469 6.72 9.64 -27.00
C ILE A 469 6.65 8.13 -26.78
N ALA A 470 6.92 7.67 -25.57
CA ALA A 470 6.62 6.31 -25.14
C ALA A 470 5.31 6.28 -24.35
N LEU A 471 4.40 5.39 -24.72
CA LEU A 471 3.21 5.06 -23.96
C LEU A 471 3.55 3.96 -22.95
N ARG A 472 3.08 4.08 -21.75
CA ARG A 472 3.20 3.08 -20.71
C ARG A 472 1.83 2.85 -20.07
N ALA A 473 1.35 1.60 -20.06
CA ALA A 473 0.17 1.18 -19.32
C ALA A 473 0.45 -0.16 -18.65
N VAL A 474 0.14 -0.28 -17.37
CA VAL A 474 0.43 -1.47 -16.58
C VAL A 474 -0.79 -1.95 -15.80
N THR A 475 -0.87 -3.26 -15.60
CA THR A 475 -1.77 -3.92 -14.65
C THR A 475 -0.98 -4.33 -13.42
N SER A 476 -1.52 -4.11 -12.23
CA SER A 476 -0.93 -4.48 -10.97
C SER A 476 -2.02 -4.58 -9.90
N THR A 477 -1.75 -5.32 -8.83
CA THR A 477 -2.60 -5.35 -7.63
C THR A 477 -2.08 -4.45 -6.51
N ASP A 478 -0.77 -4.31 -6.40
CA ASP A 478 -0.11 -3.66 -5.26
C ASP A 478 1.02 -2.69 -5.64
N GLY A 479 1.36 -2.60 -6.93
CA GLY A 479 2.47 -1.80 -7.46
C GLY A 479 3.86 -2.40 -7.21
N MET A 480 3.99 -3.52 -6.49
CA MET A 480 5.27 -4.20 -6.27
C MET A 480 5.68 -4.99 -7.51
N THR A 481 4.73 -5.71 -8.09
CA THR A 481 4.87 -6.38 -9.40
C THR A 481 3.86 -5.78 -10.37
N ALA A 482 4.24 -5.70 -11.65
CA ALA A 482 3.36 -5.20 -12.69
C ALA A 482 3.63 -5.89 -14.02
N ASP A 483 2.57 -6.16 -14.77
CA ASP A 483 2.65 -6.56 -16.18
C ASP A 483 2.23 -5.39 -17.06
N TRP A 484 2.72 -5.32 -18.30
CA TRP A 484 2.23 -4.34 -19.25
C TRP A 484 0.80 -4.68 -19.69
N SER A 485 -0.03 -3.67 -19.87
CA SER A 485 -1.43 -3.84 -20.31
C SER A 485 -1.47 -4.15 -21.80
N ARG A 486 -2.18 -5.22 -22.18
CA ARG A 486 -2.37 -5.61 -23.57
C ARG A 486 -3.51 -4.80 -24.20
N LEU A 487 -3.22 -3.51 -24.47
CA LEU A 487 -4.18 -2.64 -25.12
C LEU A 487 -4.41 -3.08 -26.58
N PRO A 488 -5.64 -2.92 -27.13
CA PRO A 488 -5.93 -3.24 -28.54
C PRO A 488 -5.03 -2.50 -29.50
N TYR A 489 -4.57 -3.17 -30.56
CA TYR A 489 -3.69 -2.55 -31.57
C TYR A 489 -4.35 -1.36 -32.27
N ASP A 490 -5.63 -1.45 -32.59
CA ASP A 490 -6.39 -0.34 -33.21
C ASP A 490 -6.44 0.87 -32.29
N PHE A 491 -6.61 0.67 -30.99
CA PHE A 491 -6.54 1.71 -29.98
C PHE A 491 -5.15 2.37 -29.95
N LEU A 492 -4.08 1.58 -29.97
CA LEU A 492 -2.70 2.12 -29.98
C LEU A 492 -2.42 2.89 -31.27
N ALA A 493 -2.92 2.42 -32.42
CA ALA A 493 -2.82 3.13 -33.70
C ALA A 493 -3.54 4.47 -33.68
N GLU A 494 -4.76 4.50 -33.13
CA GLU A 494 -5.54 5.75 -32.98
C GLU A 494 -4.83 6.76 -32.06
N VAL A 495 -4.36 6.31 -30.88
CA VAL A 495 -3.61 7.16 -29.94
C VAL A 495 -2.35 7.71 -30.60
N SER A 496 -1.59 6.87 -31.30
CA SER A 496 -0.37 7.27 -32.01
C SER A 496 -0.66 8.35 -33.06
N THR A 497 -1.70 8.14 -33.87
CA THR A 497 -2.13 9.08 -34.89
C THR A 497 -2.53 10.43 -34.29
N ASP A 498 -3.33 10.42 -33.22
CA ASP A 498 -3.78 11.63 -32.56
C ASP A 498 -2.63 12.42 -31.90
N ILE A 499 -1.70 11.72 -31.25
CA ILE A 499 -0.52 12.37 -30.64
C ILE A 499 0.32 13.04 -31.75
N ILE A 500 0.64 12.33 -32.83
CA ILE A 500 1.49 12.89 -33.92
C ILE A 500 0.81 14.08 -34.58
N ASN A 501 -0.49 14.02 -34.77
CA ASN A 501 -1.23 15.09 -35.47
C ASN A 501 -1.48 16.33 -34.60
N GLN A 502 -1.63 16.15 -33.26
CA GLN A 502 -2.07 17.24 -32.39
C GLN A 502 -0.92 17.80 -31.51
N VAL A 503 0.18 17.04 -31.32
CA VAL A 503 1.30 17.47 -30.48
C VAL A 503 2.49 17.84 -31.34
N ARG A 504 2.69 19.14 -31.53
CA ARG A 504 3.87 19.63 -32.27
C ARG A 504 5.18 19.23 -31.60
N GLY A 505 6.16 18.81 -32.40
CA GLY A 505 7.47 18.39 -31.94
C GLY A 505 7.56 16.87 -31.61
N VAL A 506 6.53 16.10 -32.04
CA VAL A 506 6.47 14.65 -31.90
C VAL A 506 6.15 14.02 -33.26
N ASN A 507 7.02 13.13 -33.75
CA ASN A 507 6.80 12.37 -34.97
C ASN A 507 6.82 10.85 -34.80
N ARG A 508 6.94 10.36 -33.55
CA ARG A 508 6.99 8.92 -33.26
C ARG A 508 6.37 8.60 -31.91
N VAL A 509 5.59 7.50 -31.88
CA VAL A 509 5.03 6.93 -30.66
C VAL A 509 5.46 5.46 -30.57
N VAL A 510 5.89 5.03 -29.39
CA VAL A 510 6.25 3.64 -29.07
C VAL A 510 5.45 3.16 -27.85
N TYR A 511 5.29 1.86 -27.67
CA TYR A 511 4.62 1.27 -26.52
C TYR A 511 5.59 0.41 -25.72
N ASP A 512 5.71 0.68 -24.42
CA ASP A 512 6.58 -0.09 -23.51
C ASP A 512 5.90 -1.37 -23.03
N ILE A 513 6.45 -2.51 -23.41
CA ILE A 513 5.96 -3.86 -23.11
C ILE A 513 6.78 -4.56 -22.00
N SER A 514 7.50 -3.81 -21.18
CA SER A 514 8.34 -4.37 -20.12
C SER A 514 7.53 -4.68 -18.87
N THR A 515 7.88 -5.79 -18.18
CA THR A 515 7.30 -6.19 -16.90
C THR A 515 8.10 -5.61 -15.72
N LYS A 516 7.49 -5.48 -14.56
CA LYS A 516 8.18 -5.18 -13.31
C LYS A 516 8.12 -6.40 -12.37
N PRO A 517 9.24 -7.00 -11.97
CA PRO A 517 10.60 -6.76 -12.48
C PRO A 517 10.79 -7.26 -13.91
N PRO A 518 11.91 -6.98 -14.63
CA PRO A 518 13.07 -6.18 -14.19
C PRO A 518 12.91 -4.66 -14.34
N ALA A 519 11.97 -4.19 -15.17
CA ALA A 519 11.70 -2.75 -15.32
C ALA A 519 10.98 -2.18 -14.09
N THR A 520 10.84 -0.86 -14.05
CA THR A 520 9.99 -0.14 -13.11
C THR A 520 8.69 0.30 -13.78
N ILE A 521 7.73 0.82 -13.03
CA ILE A 521 6.49 1.37 -13.59
C ILE A 521 6.78 2.72 -14.24
N GLU A 522 7.42 3.63 -13.51
CA GLU A 522 7.95 4.89 -14.05
C GLU A 522 9.36 4.66 -14.65
N TRP A 523 9.79 5.51 -15.56
CA TRP A 523 11.08 5.34 -16.25
C TRP A 523 12.26 6.01 -15.54
N GLU A 524 12.00 7.02 -14.68
CA GLU A 524 13.00 7.65 -13.80
C GLU A 524 12.60 7.62 -12.33
#